data_0e8a32a7d5abf5d769de618bf37e3b4a
#
_entry.id   0e8a32a7d5abf5d769de618bf37e3b4a
#
_cell.length_a   1.000
_cell.length_b   1.000
_cell.length_c   1.000
_cell.angle_alpha   90.00
_cell.angle_beta   90.00
_cell.angle_gamma   90.00
#
_symmetry.space_group_name_H-M   'P 1'
#
loop_
_entity.id
_entity.type
_entity.pdbx_description
1 polymer ?
#
loop_
_entity_poly.entity_id
_entity_poly.type
_entity_poly.pdbx_seq_one_letter_code
_entity_poly.pdbx_strand_id
1 'polypeptide(L)'
;MKAFLLAAGLGTRLRPITDTTPKCLVEIGGRPLLDIWLDALTKAGVHQVLVNTHHLATQVDAHVGNRSTPPVVRLSHEPELLGSAGTLYANRDFVADDDMFLVINADNLTDFDLGVLIDAHRAGATIATLSVFRAPRPSECGIVEVAADGRVVGFVEKPADPPSDLANAGMYAFHPSVLDEIPDGTPRDIGFDLLPWLVGRARVVALDDDCYFRDIGSPVALELARNEWEGRTAS
;
A
#
# COMPACT_ATOMS: atom_id res chain seq x y z
N MET A 1 -13.11 10.37 4.51
CA MET A 1 -11.80 9.69 4.66
C MET A 1 -11.10 9.69 3.32
N LYS A 2 -9.80 9.89 3.32
CA LYS A 2 -8.94 9.95 2.14
C LYS A 2 -7.90 8.82 2.18
N ALA A 3 -7.24 8.56 1.06
CA ALA A 3 -6.19 7.57 0.96
C ALA A 3 -5.04 8.03 0.05
N PHE A 4 -3.83 7.55 0.35
CA PHE A 4 -2.71 7.52 -0.58
C PHE A 4 -2.63 6.14 -1.22
N LEU A 5 -2.51 6.10 -2.54
CA LEU A 5 -2.24 4.88 -3.30
C LEU A 5 -0.86 5.05 -3.95
N LEU A 6 0.15 4.38 -3.40
CA LEU A 6 1.55 4.55 -3.78
C LEU A 6 1.86 3.75 -5.05
N ALA A 7 1.96 4.43 -6.18
CA ALA A 7 2.04 3.84 -7.52
C ALA A 7 3.26 4.31 -8.34
N ALA A 8 4.15 5.16 -7.80
CA ALA A 8 5.29 5.74 -8.53
C ALA A 8 6.46 4.77 -8.80
N GLY A 9 6.36 3.52 -8.39
CA GLY A 9 7.42 2.53 -8.53
C GLY A 9 7.81 2.27 -10.00
N LEU A 10 9.13 2.15 -10.28
CA LEU A 10 9.67 1.89 -11.62
C LEU A 10 9.28 0.53 -12.20
N GLY A 11 8.89 -0.43 -11.38
CA GLY A 11 8.51 -1.77 -11.82
C GLY A 11 9.63 -2.56 -12.50
N THR A 12 10.91 -2.28 -12.21
CA THR A 12 12.07 -2.83 -12.93
C THR A 12 12.11 -4.35 -12.99
N ARG A 13 11.61 -5.04 -11.97
CA ARG A 13 11.53 -6.51 -11.91
C ARG A 13 10.46 -7.11 -12.84
N LEU A 14 9.49 -6.29 -13.32
CA LEU A 14 8.43 -6.69 -14.26
C LEU A 14 8.80 -6.44 -15.73
N ARG A 15 9.99 -5.95 -16.04
CA ARG A 15 10.43 -5.78 -17.42
C ARG A 15 10.37 -7.11 -18.18
N PRO A 16 10.00 -7.09 -19.49
CA PRO A 16 9.83 -5.92 -20.36
C PRO A 16 8.44 -5.24 -20.27
N ILE A 17 7.46 -5.78 -19.51
CA ILE A 17 6.08 -5.25 -19.46
C ILE A 17 6.09 -3.77 -19.03
N THR A 18 6.86 -3.45 -18.01
CA THR A 18 6.93 -2.09 -17.46
C THR A 18 7.80 -1.13 -18.24
N ASP A 19 8.40 -1.55 -19.35
CA ASP A 19 9.04 -0.63 -20.29
C ASP A 19 8.00 0.22 -21.05
N THR A 20 6.77 -0.28 -21.19
CA THR A 20 5.68 0.36 -21.94
C THR A 20 4.39 0.56 -21.18
N THR A 21 4.21 -0.09 -20.00
CA THR A 21 2.99 -0.01 -19.18
C THR A 21 3.36 0.28 -17.73
N PRO A 22 2.83 1.36 -17.10
CA PRO A 22 3.04 1.60 -15.67
C PRO A 22 2.59 0.39 -14.86
N LYS A 23 3.33 0.02 -13.79
CA LYS A 23 3.01 -1.17 -12.99
C LYS A 23 1.56 -1.16 -12.49
N CYS A 24 1.03 -0.01 -12.07
CA CYS A 24 -0.34 0.12 -11.58
C CYS A 24 -1.42 -0.04 -12.67
N LEU A 25 -1.05 0.05 -13.95
CA LEU A 25 -1.95 -0.21 -15.08
C LEU A 25 -1.79 -1.61 -15.70
N VAL A 26 -0.96 -2.46 -15.11
CA VAL A 26 -0.89 -3.88 -15.52
C VAL A 26 -2.22 -4.55 -15.22
N GLU A 27 -2.76 -5.28 -16.19
CA GLU A 27 -4.07 -5.91 -16.09
C GLU A 27 -4.01 -7.25 -15.34
N ILE A 28 -4.99 -7.42 -14.45
CA ILE A 28 -5.33 -8.65 -13.73
C ILE A 28 -6.79 -8.97 -14.02
N GLY A 29 -7.08 -10.12 -14.62
CA GLY A 29 -8.44 -10.48 -15.02
C GLY A 29 -9.08 -9.46 -15.96
N GLY A 30 -8.32 -8.87 -16.89
CA GLY A 30 -8.79 -7.85 -17.82
C GLY A 30 -9.04 -6.47 -17.23
N ARG A 31 -8.64 -6.21 -15.97
CA ARG A 31 -8.79 -4.92 -15.29
C ARG A 31 -7.44 -4.38 -14.82
N PRO A 32 -7.12 -3.09 -15.03
CA PRO A 32 -5.94 -2.47 -14.45
C PRO A 32 -5.91 -2.61 -12.92
N LEU A 33 -4.74 -2.92 -12.36
CA LEU A 33 -4.56 -3.04 -10.90
C LEU A 33 -4.98 -1.75 -10.17
N LEU A 34 -4.75 -0.58 -10.77
CA LEU A 34 -5.20 0.71 -10.26
C LEU A 34 -6.72 0.73 -10.04
N ASP A 35 -7.50 0.22 -10.99
CA ASP A 35 -8.97 0.21 -10.88
C ASP A 35 -9.45 -0.77 -9.82
N ILE A 36 -8.78 -1.91 -9.65
CA ILE A 36 -9.08 -2.86 -8.58
C ILE A 36 -8.92 -2.17 -7.22
N TRP A 37 -7.82 -1.43 -7.02
CA TRP A 37 -7.60 -0.68 -5.78
C TRP A 37 -8.59 0.48 -5.58
N LEU A 38 -8.90 1.23 -6.63
CA LEU A 38 -9.85 2.34 -6.53
C LEU A 38 -11.26 1.85 -6.15
N ASP A 39 -11.67 0.68 -6.65
CA ASP A 39 -12.95 0.07 -6.27
C ASP A 39 -12.93 -0.45 -4.84
N ALA A 40 -11.85 -1.10 -4.40
CA ALA A 40 -11.68 -1.54 -3.01
C ALA A 40 -11.71 -0.35 -2.04
N LEU A 41 -11.04 0.75 -2.37
CA LEU A 41 -11.06 1.98 -1.59
C LEU A 41 -12.45 2.63 -1.56
N THR A 42 -13.18 2.62 -2.69
CA THR A 42 -14.57 3.10 -2.73
C THR A 42 -15.48 2.27 -1.82
N LYS A 43 -15.36 0.94 -1.89
CA LYS A 43 -16.12 0.01 -1.01
C LYS A 43 -15.84 0.27 0.46
N ALA A 44 -14.60 0.64 0.81
CA ALA A 44 -14.19 1.01 2.16
C ALA A 44 -14.63 2.43 2.59
N GLY A 45 -15.37 3.17 1.76
CA GLY A 45 -15.85 4.52 2.08
C GLY A 45 -14.82 5.64 1.90
N VAL A 46 -13.75 5.37 1.14
CA VAL A 46 -12.79 6.40 0.73
C VAL A 46 -13.40 7.21 -0.42
N HIS A 47 -13.43 8.53 -0.29
CA HIS A 47 -14.05 9.43 -1.29
C HIS A 47 -13.01 10.21 -2.12
N GLN A 48 -11.78 10.32 -1.64
CA GLN A 48 -10.66 10.92 -2.38
C GLN A 48 -9.41 10.09 -2.24
N VAL A 49 -8.69 9.89 -3.34
CA VAL A 49 -7.42 9.15 -3.39
C VAL A 49 -6.35 10.01 -4.04
N LEU A 50 -5.20 10.14 -3.40
CA LEU A 50 -4.02 10.69 -4.02
C LEU A 50 -3.16 9.53 -4.54
N VAL A 51 -2.90 9.53 -5.85
CA VAL A 51 -2.02 8.56 -6.52
C VAL A 51 -0.74 9.27 -6.91
N ASN A 52 0.40 8.84 -6.41
CA ASN A 52 1.68 9.37 -6.87
C ASN A 52 2.12 8.70 -8.19
N THR A 53 2.72 9.47 -9.07
CA THR A 53 3.15 9.02 -10.40
C THR A 53 4.59 9.45 -10.68
N HIS A 54 5.33 8.63 -11.43
CA HIS A 54 6.68 8.93 -11.88
C HIS A 54 6.91 8.34 -13.28
N HIS A 55 7.22 7.04 -13.35
CA HIS A 55 7.45 6.34 -14.61
C HIS A 55 6.16 6.23 -15.44
N LEU A 56 6.22 6.65 -16.72
CA LEU A 56 5.08 6.64 -17.65
C LEU A 56 3.84 7.38 -17.11
N ALA A 57 4.04 8.47 -16.36
CA ALA A 57 2.99 9.22 -15.68
C ALA A 57 1.84 9.64 -16.61
N THR A 58 2.14 10.02 -17.86
CA THR A 58 1.14 10.43 -18.86
C THR A 58 0.10 9.35 -19.18
N GLN A 59 0.46 8.07 -19.06
CA GLN A 59 -0.51 6.98 -19.24
C GLN A 59 -1.45 6.87 -18.05
N VAL A 60 -0.95 7.06 -16.82
CA VAL A 60 -1.77 7.12 -15.62
C VAL A 60 -2.69 8.33 -15.66
N ASP A 61 -2.19 9.50 -16.08
CA ASP A 61 -2.99 10.72 -16.26
C ASP A 61 -4.14 10.50 -17.24
N ALA A 62 -3.86 9.90 -18.40
CA ALA A 62 -4.87 9.61 -19.41
C ALA A 62 -5.91 8.59 -18.92
N HIS A 63 -5.48 7.55 -18.16
CA HIS A 63 -6.38 6.54 -17.61
C HIS A 63 -7.32 7.15 -16.57
N VAL A 64 -6.78 7.91 -15.62
CA VAL A 64 -7.54 8.58 -14.56
C VAL A 64 -8.45 9.66 -15.15
N GLY A 65 -7.98 10.42 -16.13
CA GLY A 65 -8.77 11.48 -16.80
C GLY A 65 -10.02 10.97 -17.52
N ASN A 66 -10.04 9.70 -17.92
CA ASN A 66 -11.20 9.05 -18.54
C ASN A 66 -12.17 8.43 -17.50
N ARG A 67 -11.82 8.45 -16.22
CA ARG A 67 -12.59 7.85 -15.15
C ARG A 67 -13.72 8.79 -14.69
N SER A 68 -14.95 8.29 -14.65
CA SER A 68 -16.13 9.05 -14.17
C SER A 68 -16.72 8.49 -12.87
N THR A 69 -16.14 7.39 -12.35
CA THR A 69 -16.63 6.70 -11.15
C THR A 69 -15.80 7.08 -9.91
N PRO A 70 -16.38 7.02 -8.70
CA PRO A 70 -15.65 7.21 -7.45
C PRO A 70 -14.45 6.24 -7.32
N PRO A 71 -13.47 6.58 -6.47
CA PRO A 71 -13.34 7.84 -5.73
C PRO A 71 -12.81 8.97 -6.63
N VAL A 72 -12.85 10.22 -6.15
CA VAL A 72 -12.14 11.32 -6.81
C VAL A 72 -10.63 11.07 -6.73
N VAL A 73 -9.95 11.01 -7.86
CA VAL A 73 -8.51 10.77 -7.92
C VAL A 73 -7.77 12.09 -8.13
N ARG A 74 -6.81 12.37 -7.26
CA ARG A 74 -5.82 13.44 -7.41
C ARG A 74 -4.46 12.80 -7.75
N LEU A 75 -3.80 13.27 -8.79
CA LEU A 75 -2.46 12.82 -9.17
C LEU A 75 -1.40 13.74 -8.57
N SER A 76 -0.32 13.15 -8.06
CA SER A 76 0.89 13.84 -7.59
C SER A 76 2.08 13.33 -8.38
N HIS A 77 2.52 14.10 -9.37
CA HIS A 77 3.70 13.72 -10.17
C HIS A 77 5.00 14.01 -9.42
N GLU A 78 5.87 13.03 -9.38
CA GLU A 78 7.20 13.11 -8.77
C GLU A 78 8.26 13.12 -9.89
N PRO A 79 8.86 14.27 -10.24
CA PRO A 79 9.96 14.32 -11.21
C PRO A 79 11.18 13.49 -10.76
N GLU A 80 11.40 13.46 -9.45
CA GLU A 80 12.34 12.59 -8.74
C GLU A 80 11.56 11.81 -7.69
N LEU A 81 11.92 10.52 -7.50
CA LEU A 81 11.24 9.68 -6.52
C LEU A 81 11.50 10.19 -5.10
N LEU A 82 10.43 10.51 -4.41
CA LEU A 82 10.47 11.00 -3.03
C LEU A 82 10.63 9.87 -2.01
N GLY A 83 10.40 8.63 -2.41
CA GLY A 83 10.21 7.50 -1.52
C GLY A 83 8.80 7.48 -0.91
N SER A 84 8.38 6.34 -0.42
CA SER A 84 7.00 6.12 0.03
C SER A 84 6.57 7.07 1.17
N ALA A 85 7.41 7.27 2.19
CA ALA A 85 7.15 8.24 3.26
C ALA A 85 7.34 9.69 2.79
N GLY A 86 8.29 9.95 1.89
CA GLY A 86 8.50 11.28 1.29
C GLY A 86 7.28 11.75 0.50
N THR A 87 6.61 10.85 -0.23
CA THR A 87 5.33 11.14 -0.90
C THR A 87 4.27 11.63 0.09
N LEU A 88 4.13 10.93 1.23
CA LEU A 88 3.17 11.29 2.27
C LEU A 88 3.47 12.68 2.82
N TYR A 89 4.73 12.94 3.17
CA TYR A 89 5.17 14.22 3.73
C TYR A 89 4.96 15.38 2.75
N ALA A 90 5.33 15.20 1.49
CA ALA A 90 5.17 16.23 0.45
C ALA A 90 3.70 16.59 0.18
N ASN A 91 2.78 15.68 0.44
CA ASN A 91 1.35 15.84 0.24
C ASN A 91 0.54 15.85 1.54
N ARG A 92 1.15 16.14 2.69
CA ARG A 92 0.51 16.06 4.02
C ARG A 92 -0.76 16.91 4.15
N ASP A 93 -0.82 18.03 3.47
CA ASP A 93 -2.01 18.89 3.46
C ASP A 93 -3.26 18.20 2.88
N PHE A 94 -3.06 17.15 2.08
CA PHE A 94 -4.16 16.38 1.50
C PHE A 94 -5.03 15.72 2.56
N VAL A 95 -4.46 15.33 3.70
CA VAL A 95 -5.14 14.60 4.78
C VAL A 95 -5.21 15.39 6.10
N ALA A 96 -4.80 16.65 6.10
CA ALA A 96 -4.68 17.45 7.33
C ALA A 96 -5.98 17.59 8.13
N ASP A 97 -7.14 17.57 7.44
CA ASP A 97 -8.46 17.70 8.05
C ASP A 97 -9.15 16.35 8.34
N ASP A 98 -8.49 15.23 8.10
CA ASP A 98 -9.05 13.91 8.35
C ASP A 98 -8.65 13.39 9.74
N ASP A 99 -9.52 12.62 10.40
CA ASP A 99 -9.20 11.93 11.67
C ASP A 99 -8.27 10.74 11.43
N MET A 100 -8.32 10.16 10.24
CA MET A 100 -7.47 9.08 9.78
C MET A 100 -7.42 9.03 8.25
N PHE A 101 -6.37 8.43 7.72
CA PHE A 101 -6.25 8.15 6.28
C PHE A 101 -5.63 6.78 6.04
N LEU A 102 -5.87 6.24 4.84
CA LEU A 102 -5.25 4.98 4.41
C LEU A 102 -4.02 5.25 3.55
N VAL A 103 -3.05 4.34 3.63
CA VAL A 103 -1.91 4.27 2.71
C VAL A 103 -1.82 2.84 2.18
N ILE A 104 -1.78 2.71 0.86
CA ILE A 104 -1.78 1.41 0.18
C ILE A 104 -0.61 1.38 -0.81
N ASN A 105 0.19 0.32 -0.76
CA ASN A 105 1.15 0.01 -1.81
C ASN A 105 0.39 -0.59 -3.01
N ALA A 106 0.33 0.15 -4.11
CA ALA A 106 -0.46 -0.23 -5.29
C ALA A 106 0.08 -1.43 -6.06
N ASP A 107 1.18 -2.04 -5.64
CA ASP A 107 1.81 -3.18 -6.28
C ASP A 107 1.42 -4.54 -5.68
N ASN A 108 0.56 -4.54 -4.69
CA ASN A 108 -0.05 -5.73 -4.13
C ASN A 108 -1.43 -5.98 -4.73
N LEU A 109 -1.81 -7.24 -4.84
CA LEU A 109 -3.15 -7.69 -5.19
C LEU A 109 -3.74 -8.44 -4.01
N THR A 110 -4.94 -8.04 -3.56
CA THR A 110 -5.61 -8.67 -2.41
C THR A 110 -7.12 -8.48 -2.49
N ASP A 111 -7.86 -9.41 -1.90
CA ASP A 111 -9.29 -9.30 -1.62
C ASP A 111 -9.58 -8.95 -0.15
N PHE A 112 -8.55 -8.54 0.60
CA PHE A 112 -8.69 -8.11 1.99
C PHE A 112 -9.70 -6.96 2.12
N ASP A 113 -10.62 -7.10 3.08
CA ASP A 113 -11.58 -6.04 3.38
C ASP A 113 -10.91 -4.92 4.18
N LEU A 114 -10.68 -3.79 3.51
CA LEU A 114 -10.11 -2.60 4.14
C LEU A 114 -10.96 -2.06 5.31
N GLY A 115 -12.24 -2.43 5.39
CA GLY A 115 -13.10 -2.12 6.53
C GLY A 115 -12.55 -2.67 7.84
N VAL A 116 -11.97 -3.88 7.82
CA VAL A 116 -11.33 -4.51 8.99
C VAL A 116 -10.16 -3.66 9.51
N LEU A 117 -9.32 -3.15 8.61
CA LEU A 117 -8.20 -2.27 8.97
C LEU A 117 -8.67 -0.94 9.57
N ILE A 118 -9.71 -0.34 8.97
CA ILE A 118 -10.32 0.91 9.42
C ILE A 118 -10.92 0.75 10.82
N ASP A 119 -11.71 -0.31 11.04
CA ASP A 119 -12.37 -0.56 12.31
C ASP A 119 -11.37 -0.87 13.43
N ALA A 120 -10.33 -1.64 13.12
CA ALA A 120 -9.25 -1.91 14.07
C ALA A 120 -8.47 -0.63 14.45
N HIS A 121 -8.22 0.26 13.48
CA HIS A 121 -7.56 1.54 13.77
C HIS A 121 -8.42 2.42 14.68
N ARG A 122 -9.72 2.55 14.39
CA ARG A 122 -10.67 3.30 15.21
C ARG A 122 -10.79 2.76 16.64
N ALA A 123 -10.83 1.43 16.77
CA ALA A 123 -10.92 0.77 18.08
C ALA A 123 -9.60 0.85 18.87
N GLY A 124 -8.48 0.93 18.18
CA GLY A 124 -7.14 0.76 18.77
C GLY A 124 -6.59 1.97 19.52
N ALA A 125 -7.17 3.18 19.38
CA ALA A 125 -6.65 4.44 19.92
C ALA A 125 -5.13 4.59 19.70
N THR A 126 -4.67 4.29 18.48
CA THR A 126 -3.26 4.27 18.09
C THR A 126 -3.01 5.22 16.92
N ILE A 127 -1.77 5.70 16.77
CA ILE A 127 -1.41 6.57 15.63
C ILE A 127 -1.24 5.82 14.32
N ALA A 128 -1.07 4.48 14.38
CA ALA A 128 -0.88 3.64 13.21
C ALA A 128 -1.44 2.23 13.44
N THR A 129 -2.04 1.68 12.40
CA THR A 129 -2.40 0.26 12.30
C THR A 129 -1.85 -0.29 10.99
N LEU A 130 -1.10 -1.40 11.07
CA LEU A 130 -0.46 -2.06 9.95
C LEU A 130 -1.21 -3.36 9.64
N SER A 131 -1.43 -3.63 8.37
CA SER A 131 -1.83 -4.98 7.94
C SER A 131 -0.61 -5.89 7.84
N VAL A 132 -0.75 -7.15 8.27
CA VAL A 132 0.33 -8.15 8.24
C VAL A 132 -0.17 -9.47 7.69
N PHE A 133 0.73 -10.23 7.08
CA PHE A 133 0.46 -11.56 6.54
C PHE A 133 1.63 -12.50 6.82
N ARG A 134 1.43 -13.83 6.62
CA ARG A 134 2.53 -14.78 6.72
C ARG A 134 3.23 -14.91 5.39
N ALA A 135 4.46 -14.42 5.34
CA ALA A 135 5.26 -14.38 4.13
C ALA A 135 5.92 -15.74 3.84
N PRO A 136 5.79 -16.29 2.62
CA PRO A 136 6.49 -17.51 2.22
C PRO A 136 8.02 -17.28 2.05
N ARG A 137 8.45 -16.03 1.90
CA ARG A 137 9.86 -15.60 1.78
C ARG A 137 10.12 -14.38 2.65
N PRO A 138 10.27 -14.57 3.98
CA PRO A 138 10.34 -13.44 4.92
C PRO A 138 11.54 -12.50 4.68
N SER A 139 12.67 -13.02 4.20
CA SER A 139 13.85 -12.19 3.91
C SER A 139 13.66 -11.15 2.80
N GLU A 140 12.57 -11.26 2.03
CA GLU A 140 12.23 -10.28 0.98
C GLU A 140 11.24 -9.20 1.47
N CYS A 141 10.76 -9.31 2.72
CA CYS A 141 9.70 -8.50 3.30
C CYS A 141 10.17 -7.70 4.52
N GLY A 142 9.41 -6.66 4.87
CA GLY A 142 9.52 -6.03 6.17
C GLY A 142 8.88 -6.92 7.25
N ILE A 143 9.64 -7.36 8.24
CA ILE A 143 9.17 -8.28 9.28
C ILE A 143 8.73 -7.53 10.51
N VAL A 144 7.56 -7.90 11.02
CA VAL A 144 6.92 -7.28 12.17
C VAL A 144 6.96 -8.24 13.35
N GLU A 145 7.41 -7.76 14.50
CA GLU A 145 7.28 -8.47 15.77
C GLU A 145 6.12 -7.87 16.57
N VAL A 146 5.26 -8.74 17.09
CA VAL A 146 3.98 -8.36 17.69
C VAL A 146 3.85 -8.94 19.10
N ALA A 147 3.50 -8.11 20.07
CA ALA A 147 3.14 -8.56 21.41
C ALA A 147 1.76 -9.24 21.43
N ALA A 148 1.47 -9.98 22.50
CA ALA A 148 0.20 -10.71 22.65
C ALA A 148 -1.05 -9.79 22.60
N ASP A 149 -0.90 -8.50 22.88
CA ASP A 149 -1.98 -7.51 22.81
C ASP A 149 -2.12 -6.84 21.42
N GLY A 150 -1.36 -7.29 20.42
CA GLY A 150 -1.40 -6.77 19.07
C GLY A 150 -0.53 -5.52 18.83
N ARG A 151 0.27 -5.07 19.79
CA ARG A 151 1.21 -3.96 19.58
C ARG A 151 2.45 -4.41 18.80
N VAL A 152 2.92 -3.55 17.91
CA VAL A 152 4.21 -3.72 17.24
C VAL A 152 5.32 -3.47 18.25
N VAL A 153 6.18 -4.46 18.46
CA VAL A 153 7.33 -4.39 19.39
C VAL A 153 8.67 -4.45 18.68
N GLY A 154 8.67 -4.78 17.38
CA GLY A 154 9.85 -4.76 16.53
C GLY A 154 9.47 -4.67 15.06
N PHE A 155 10.37 -4.07 14.27
CA PHE A 155 10.27 -4.01 12.81
C PHE A 155 11.67 -4.01 12.18
N VAL A 156 11.86 -4.88 11.18
CA VAL A 156 13.11 -4.93 10.40
C VAL A 156 12.79 -5.10 8.93
N GLU A 157 13.24 -4.16 8.09
CA GLU A 157 13.05 -4.22 6.64
C GLU A 157 14.06 -5.18 6.00
N LYS A 158 13.56 -6.21 5.33
CA LYS A 158 14.32 -7.21 4.55
C LYS A 158 15.54 -7.78 5.30
N PRO A 159 15.36 -8.36 6.49
CA PRO A 159 16.45 -8.92 7.25
C PRO A 159 17.07 -10.14 6.53
N ALA A 160 18.39 -10.28 6.60
CA ALA A 160 19.06 -11.46 6.06
C ALA A 160 18.68 -12.75 6.83
N ASP A 161 18.42 -12.61 8.14
CA ASP A 161 17.95 -13.68 9.04
C ASP A 161 16.65 -13.21 9.72
N PRO A 162 15.48 -13.53 9.13
CA PRO A 162 14.20 -13.05 9.62
C PRO A 162 13.83 -13.67 10.98
N PRO A 163 13.44 -12.86 11.99
CA PRO A 163 13.04 -13.39 13.31
C PRO A 163 11.70 -14.12 13.27
N SER A 164 10.88 -13.89 12.26
CA SER A 164 9.58 -14.55 12.05
C SER A 164 9.16 -14.51 10.58
N ASP A 165 8.00 -15.09 10.28
CA ASP A 165 7.35 -15.02 8.96
C ASP A 165 6.25 -13.94 8.88
N LEU A 166 5.99 -13.20 9.97
CA LEU A 166 4.95 -12.19 9.99
C LEU A 166 5.44 -10.91 9.30
N ALA A 167 4.92 -10.65 8.12
CA ALA A 167 5.38 -9.59 7.25
C ALA A 167 4.36 -8.47 7.08
N ASN A 168 4.86 -7.26 6.86
CA ASN A 168 4.09 -6.10 6.50
C ASN A 168 3.43 -6.27 5.11
N ALA A 169 2.11 -6.13 5.05
CA ALA A 169 1.34 -6.29 3.82
C ALA A 169 1.21 -4.98 3.00
N GLY A 170 1.79 -3.87 3.46
CA GLY A 170 1.79 -2.61 2.71
C GLY A 170 0.45 -1.88 2.65
N MET A 171 -0.43 -2.15 3.59
CA MET A 171 -1.68 -1.42 3.79
C MET A 171 -1.72 -0.89 5.22
N TYR A 172 -1.97 0.42 5.36
CA TYR A 172 -1.87 1.12 6.64
C TYR A 172 -3.08 2.02 6.86
N ALA A 173 -3.49 2.14 8.12
CA ALA A 173 -4.35 3.20 8.60
C ALA A 173 -3.55 4.08 9.55
N PHE A 174 -3.49 5.37 9.28
CA PHE A 174 -2.70 6.34 10.03
C PHE A 174 -3.55 7.51 10.54
N HIS A 175 -3.24 7.98 11.74
CA HIS A 175 -3.64 9.30 12.18
C HIS A 175 -2.73 10.36 11.52
N PRO A 176 -3.22 11.55 11.10
CA PRO A 176 -2.42 12.56 10.42
C PRO A 176 -1.13 12.98 11.15
N SER A 177 -1.13 12.95 12.49
CA SER A 177 0.07 13.28 13.26
C SER A 177 1.29 12.39 12.97
N VAL A 178 1.10 11.24 12.33
CA VAL A 178 2.23 10.41 11.90
C VAL A 178 3.13 11.13 10.90
N LEU A 179 2.57 12.09 10.14
CA LEU A 179 3.29 12.85 9.13
C LEU A 179 4.26 13.87 9.72
N ASP A 180 4.01 14.34 10.94
CA ASP A 180 4.89 15.26 11.68
C ASP A 180 6.19 14.57 12.12
N GLU A 181 6.18 13.24 12.14
CA GLU A 181 7.32 12.42 12.58
C GLU A 181 8.20 11.96 11.41
N ILE A 182 7.80 12.24 10.17
CA ILE A 182 8.64 11.97 9.00
C ILE A 182 9.72 13.05 8.92
N PRO A 183 11.02 12.70 9.03
CA PRO A 183 12.08 13.69 8.99
C PRO A 183 12.10 14.45 7.66
N ASP A 184 12.48 15.71 7.70
CA ASP A 184 12.74 16.50 6.49
C ASP A 184 13.78 15.82 5.59
N GLY A 185 13.64 16.06 4.30
CA GLY A 185 14.53 15.54 3.28
C GLY A 185 13.99 14.30 2.59
N THR A 186 14.42 14.11 1.35
CA THR A 186 14.01 13.03 0.46
C THR A 186 15.24 12.35 -0.14
N PRO A 187 15.14 11.09 -0.58
CA PRO A 187 13.98 10.20 -0.44
C PRO A 187 13.80 9.65 0.99
N ARG A 188 12.55 9.29 1.36
CA ARG A 188 12.21 8.62 2.62
C ARG A 188 11.27 7.46 2.33
N ASP A 189 11.47 6.35 3.04
CA ASP A 189 10.70 5.13 2.83
C ASP A 189 9.91 4.74 4.09
N ILE A 190 8.67 4.25 3.90
CA ILE A 190 7.84 3.80 5.02
C ILE A 190 8.54 2.68 5.78
N GLY A 191 9.06 1.66 5.09
CA GLY A 191 9.68 0.50 5.72
C GLY A 191 10.98 0.85 6.43
N PHE A 192 11.86 1.63 5.81
CA PHE A 192 13.18 1.94 6.38
C PHE A 192 13.16 3.09 7.39
N ASP A 193 12.33 4.12 7.17
CA ASP A 193 12.41 5.36 7.95
C ASP A 193 11.25 5.54 8.93
N LEU A 194 10.00 5.14 8.56
CA LEU A 194 8.81 5.40 9.37
C LEU A 194 8.44 4.23 10.30
N LEU A 195 8.36 3.00 9.77
CA LEU A 195 7.90 1.86 10.57
C LEU A 195 8.79 1.55 11.78
N PRO A 196 10.14 1.64 11.71
CA PRO A 196 10.98 1.48 12.90
C PRO A 196 10.66 2.50 14.00
N TRP A 197 10.30 3.73 13.63
CA TRP A 197 9.89 4.77 14.59
C TRP A 197 8.52 4.47 15.20
N LEU A 198 7.62 3.77 14.48
CA LEU A 198 6.29 3.40 14.97
C LEU A 198 6.31 2.22 15.95
N VAL A 199 7.45 1.55 16.16
CA VAL A 199 7.60 0.48 17.17
C VAL A 199 7.15 0.98 18.55
N GLY A 200 6.27 0.22 19.20
CA GLY A 200 5.63 0.59 20.46
C GLY A 200 4.45 1.57 20.35
N ARG A 201 4.20 2.13 19.17
CA ARG A 201 3.16 3.14 18.90
C ARG A 201 2.11 2.67 17.89
N ALA A 202 2.36 1.57 17.21
CA ALA A 202 1.48 0.96 16.21
C ALA A 202 0.89 -0.35 16.70
N ARG A 203 -0.22 -0.76 16.06
CA ARG A 203 -0.86 -2.08 16.21
C ARG A 203 -0.91 -2.78 14.87
N VAL A 204 -1.23 -4.08 14.88
CA VAL A 204 -1.41 -4.87 13.67
C VAL A 204 -2.82 -5.39 13.51
N VAL A 205 -3.20 -5.62 12.26
CA VAL A 205 -4.31 -6.47 11.83
C VAL A 205 -3.72 -7.54 10.92
N ALA A 206 -3.94 -8.79 11.23
CA ALA A 206 -3.55 -9.89 10.35
C ALA A 206 -4.58 -10.03 9.22
N LEU A 207 -4.10 -10.31 8.02
CA LEU A 207 -4.94 -10.80 6.94
C LEU A 207 -5.41 -12.22 7.33
N ASP A 208 -6.68 -12.52 7.09
CA ASP A 208 -7.23 -13.85 7.31
C ASP A 208 -6.52 -14.88 6.41
N ASP A 209 -6.43 -16.13 6.88
CA ASP A 209 -5.76 -17.23 6.15
C ASP A 209 -6.37 -17.47 4.76
N ASP A 210 -7.67 -17.21 4.59
CA ASP A 210 -8.39 -17.33 3.31
C ASP A 210 -8.26 -16.10 2.41
N CYS A 211 -7.67 -15.00 2.93
CA CYS A 211 -7.46 -13.78 2.18
C CYS A 211 -6.37 -13.99 1.11
N TYR A 212 -6.70 -13.61 -0.11
CA TYR A 212 -5.69 -13.57 -1.16
C TYR A 212 -4.76 -12.40 -0.96
N PHE A 213 -3.45 -12.65 -0.97
CA PHE A 213 -2.44 -11.60 -0.95
C PHE A 213 -1.25 -11.99 -1.82
N ARG A 214 -0.86 -11.10 -2.74
CA ARG A 214 0.29 -11.30 -3.62
C ARG A 214 0.94 -9.98 -4.04
N ASP A 215 2.25 -9.85 -3.82
CA ASP A 215 3.09 -8.85 -4.52
C ASP A 215 3.22 -9.27 -5.99
N ILE A 216 2.80 -8.40 -6.91
CA ILE A 216 2.92 -8.64 -8.35
C ILE A 216 4.22 -8.05 -8.93
N GLY A 217 5.28 -8.00 -8.15
CA GLY A 217 6.56 -7.36 -8.51
C GLY A 217 7.42 -8.13 -9.52
N SER A 218 7.07 -9.34 -9.94
CA SER A 218 7.81 -10.13 -10.93
C SER A 218 6.89 -10.76 -11.98
N PRO A 219 7.42 -11.11 -13.19
CA PRO A 219 6.61 -11.77 -14.23
C PRO A 219 5.94 -13.06 -13.74
N VAL A 220 6.65 -13.87 -12.97
CA VAL A 220 6.10 -15.11 -12.39
C VAL A 220 4.96 -14.80 -11.41
N ALA A 221 5.15 -13.84 -10.51
CA ALA A 221 4.13 -13.45 -9.55
C ALA A 221 2.90 -12.85 -10.25
N LEU A 222 3.09 -12.09 -11.32
CA LEU A 222 2.01 -11.54 -12.14
C LEU A 222 1.21 -12.64 -12.84
N GLU A 223 1.86 -13.63 -13.43
CA GLU A 223 1.19 -14.74 -14.10
C GLU A 223 0.37 -15.59 -13.11
N LEU A 224 0.94 -15.89 -11.95
CA LEU A 224 0.23 -16.56 -10.87
C LEU A 224 -0.97 -15.73 -10.40
N ALA A 225 -0.79 -14.41 -10.21
CA ALA A 225 -1.87 -13.51 -9.83
C ALA A 225 -3.03 -13.56 -10.85
N ARG A 226 -2.75 -13.53 -12.15
CA ARG A 226 -3.77 -13.61 -13.19
C ARG A 226 -4.58 -14.90 -13.12
N ASN A 227 -3.89 -16.03 -13.00
CA ASN A 227 -4.54 -17.35 -12.94
C ASN A 227 -5.38 -17.55 -11.67
N GLU A 228 -4.91 -17.05 -10.53
CA GLU A 228 -5.56 -17.25 -9.23
C GLU A 228 -6.72 -16.26 -9.01
N TRP A 229 -6.61 -15.03 -9.54
CA TRP A 229 -7.60 -13.98 -9.35
C TRP A 229 -8.90 -14.20 -10.13
N GLU A 230 -8.83 -14.77 -11.32
CA GLU A 230 -10.02 -15.07 -12.15
C GLU A 230 -11.02 -15.97 -11.41
N GLY A 231 -10.54 -16.90 -10.59
CA GLY A 231 -11.40 -17.76 -9.78
C GLY A 231 -12.11 -17.05 -8.61
N ARG A 232 -11.65 -15.86 -8.20
CA ARG A 232 -12.18 -15.10 -7.06
C ARG A 232 -13.21 -14.03 -7.43
N THR A 233 -13.15 -13.53 -8.65
CA THR A 233 -14.12 -12.53 -9.15
C THR A 233 -15.43 -13.14 -9.62
N ALA A 234 -15.50 -14.47 -9.74
CA ALA A 234 -16.68 -15.23 -10.19
C ALA A 234 -17.60 -15.69 -9.04
N SER A 235 -17.27 -15.39 -7.80
CA SER A 235 -18.05 -15.68 -6.60
C SER A 235 -18.53 -14.38 -5.95
#